data_6b0fb8407b2b03b43cfc8f210d843f0b
#
_entry.id   6b0fb8407b2b03b43cfc8f210d843f0b
#
_cell.length_a   1.000
_cell.length_b   1.000
_cell.length_c   1.000
_cell.angle_alpha   90.00
_cell.angle_beta   90.00
_cell.angle_gamma   90.00
#
_symmetry.space_group_name_H-M   'P 1'
#
loop_
_entity.id
_entity.type
_entity.pdbx_description
1 polymer ?
#
loop_
_entity_poly.entity_id
_entity_poly.type
_entity_poly.pdbx_seq_one_letter_code
_entity_poly.pdbx_strand_id
1 'polypeptide(L)'
;MRRWMIAALCLLLAGAATAQEKKLFQGFDGGMMVHTGYLSGQLDAIGYAAKGAPMGIGGVIRLHIGDHFRFGSEGYVSTLGQLDNGSYLKYGWGGVLADVYTVTGRFQPYAGLTLGGGAMTTLLMMENPVSAWAPIDGTRYHKQGFVAIDPFVGCDFIVSGPMHLTLKVDCLCAWSQSRLLPRGPRLYFGFLFYH
;
A
#
# COMPACT_ATOMS: atom_id res chain seq x y z
N MET A 1 2.43 10.85 -32.21
CA MET A 1 2.42 10.74 -30.73
C MET A 1 3.76 10.26 -30.16
N ARG A 2 4.39 9.20 -30.68
CA ARG A 2 5.65 8.64 -30.19
C ARG A 2 6.85 9.62 -30.16
N ARG A 3 6.94 10.55 -31.12
CA ARG A 3 8.04 11.55 -31.20
C ARG A 3 7.95 12.62 -30.11
N TRP A 4 6.76 12.99 -29.70
CA TRP A 4 6.54 14.02 -28.65
C TRP A 4 6.81 13.46 -27.24
N MET A 5 6.56 12.16 -27.01
CA MET A 5 6.91 11.49 -25.76
C MET A 5 8.42 11.41 -25.56
N ILE A 6 9.17 11.14 -26.62
CA ILE A 6 10.65 11.11 -26.56
C ILE A 6 11.20 12.50 -26.31
N ALA A 7 10.66 13.54 -26.94
CA ALA A 7 11.07 14.92 -26.71
C ALA A 7 10.78 15.40 -25.29
N ALA A 8 9.63 15.02 -24.71
CA ALA A 8 9.29 15.31 -23.32
C ALA A 8 10.21 14.58 -22.33
N LEU A 9 10.56 13.32 -22.61
CA LEU A 9 11.49 12.55 -21.80
C LEU A 9 12.92 13.14 -21.87
N CYS A 10 13.36 13.57 -23.05
CA CYS A 10 14.67 14.23 -23.23
C CYS A 10 14.71 15.61 -22.54
N LEU A 11 13.62 16.37 -22.53
CA LEU A 11 13.52 17.64 -21.80
C LEU A 11 13.56 17.45 -20.29
N LEU A 12 12.93 16.40 -19.76
CA LEU A 12 13.03 16.03 -18.35
C LEU A 12 14.44 15.59 -17.95
N LEU A 13 15.13 14.87 -18.82
CA LEU A 13 16.52 14.44 -18.59
C LEU A 13 17.52 15.60 -18.76
N ALA A 14 17.29 16.54 -19.67
CA ALA A 14 18.13 17.71 -19.84
C ALA A 14 18.00 18.73 -18.70
N GLY A 15 16.81 18.86 -18.09
CA GLY A 15 16.61 19.69 -16.89
C GLY A 15 17.33 19.16 -15.66
N ALA A 16 17.64 17.87 -15.61
CA ALA A 16 18.42 17.27 -14.53
C ALA A 16 19.93 17.50 -14.63
N ALA A 17 20.44 17.88 -15.82
CA ALA A 17 21.88 18.02 -16.07
C ALA A 17 22.48 19.39 -15.70
N THR A 18 21.66 20.37 -15.35
CA THR A 18 22.12 21.73 -14.95
C THR A 18 22.12 22.00 -13.46
N ALA A 19 21.80 20.99 -12.63
CA ALA A 19 21.90 21.12 -11.18
C ALA A 19 23.36 20.98 -10.75
N GLN A 20 23.91 22.10 -10.29
CA GLN A 20 25.14 22.24 -9.52
C GLN A 20 25.36 21.01 -8.59
N GLU A 21 26.59 20.55 -8.39
CA GLU A 21 27.04 19.34 -7.66
C GLU A 21 26.46 19.15 -6.22
N LYS A 22 25.15 19.20 -6.05
CA LYS A 22 24.47 18.61 -4.90
C LYS A 22 24.47 17.10 -5.10
N LYS A 23 24.96 16.35 -4.13
CA LYS A 23 24.89 14.88 -4.14
C LYS A 23 23.46 14.48 -4.49
N LEU A 24 23.29 13.88 -5.66
CA LEU A 24 21.98 13.44 -6.15
C LEU A 24 21.33 12.46 -5.14
N PHE A 25 22.15 11.60 -4.56
CA PHE A 25 21.74 10.65 -3.52
C PHE A 25 22.12 11.22 -2.15
N GLN A 26 21.15 11.37 -1.26
CA GLN A 26 21.32 11.92 0.07
C GLN A 26 21.23 10.88 1.20
N GLY A 27 20.76 9.68 0.90
CA GLY A 27 20.61 8.62 1.87
C GLY A 27 19.37 7.77 1.58
N PHE A 28 19.05 6.91 2.49
CA PHE A 28 17.82 6.11 2.42
C PHE A 28 17.17 6.01 3.79
N ASP A 29 15.87 5.81 3.80
CA ASP A 29 15.14 5.45 4.99
C ASP A 29 14.32 4.17 4.76
N GLY A 30 14.00 3.51 5.82
CA GLY A 30 13.14 2.35 5.77
C GLY A 30 12.68 1.92 7.15
N GLY A 31 11.59 1.18 7.18
CA GLY A 31 11.05 0.70 8.44
C GLY A 31 9.74 -0.03 8.29
N MET A 32 9.10 -0.24 9.44
CA MET A 32 7.88 -1.01 9.55
C MET A 32 6.73 -0.14 10.03
N MET A 33 5.54 -0.43 9.51
CA MET A 33 4.30 0.23 9.88
C MET A 33 3.21 -0.79 10.13
N VAL A 34 2.42 -0.55 11.16
CA VAL A 34 1.12 -1.19 11.35
C VAL A 34 0.06 -0.32 10.72
N HIS A 35 -1.02 -0.91 10.25
CA HIS A 35 -2.10 -0.14 9.66
C HIS A 35 -3.47 -0.75 9.95
N THR A 36 -4.45 0.12 9.92
CA THR A 36 -5.86 -0.20 9.89
C THR A 36 -6.56 0.66 8.85
N GLY A 37 -7.80 0.37 8.56
CA GLY A 37 -8.54 1.15 7.58
C GLY A 37 -9.98 0.70 7.47
N TYR A 38 -10.65 1.13 6.44
CA TYR A 38 -11.98 0.67 6.11
C TYR A 38 -11.97 -0.06 4.77
N LEU A 39 -12.49 -1.27 4.77
CA LEU A 39 -12.70 -2.07 3.57
C LEU A 39 -14.19 -2.26 3.35
N SER A 40 -14.64 -2.01 2.13
CA SER A 40 -15.98 -2.36 1.69
C SER A 40 -15.92 -2.95 0.29
N GLY A 41 -16.46 -4.16 0.13
CA GLY A 41 -16.52 -4.82 -1.16
C GLY A 41 -17.64 -5.86 -1.19
N GLN A 42 -18.09 -6.26 -2.38
CA GLN A 42 -19.09 -7.29 -2.59
C GLN A 42 -18.48 -8.41 -3.43
N LEU A 43 -18.59 -9.65 -2.94
CA LEU A 43 -18.21 -10.84 -3.67
C LEU A 43 -19.43 -11.36 -4.43
N ASP A 44 -19.60 -10.91 -5.68
CA ASP A 44 -20.78 -11.20 -6.48
C ASP A 44 -21.01 -12.70 -6.72
N ALA A 45 -19.94 -13.49 -6.77
CA ALA A 45 -20.04 -14.94 -7.02
C ALA A 45 -20.85 -15.70 -5.96
N ILE A 46 -21.04 -15.11 -4.77
CA ILE A 46 -21.73 -15.74 -3.64
C ILE A 46 -22.64 -14.77 -2.88
N GLY A 47 -22.85 -13.55 -3.40
CA GLY A 47 -23.71 -12.54 -2.75
C GLY A 47 -23.19 -12.00 -1.42
N TYR A 48 -21.90 -12.21 -1.11
CA TYR A 48 -21.33 -11.87 0.19
C TYR A 48 -20.70 -10.47 0.18
N ALA A 49 -21.14 -9.61 1.10
CA ALA A 49 -20.58 -8.28 1.30
C ALA A 49 -19.55 -8.30 2.43
N ALA A 50 -18.29 -8.02 2.10
CA ALA A 50 -17.23 -7.85 3.08
C ALA A 50 -17.14 -6.38 3.50
N LYS A 51 -17.35 -6.09 4.78
CA LYS A 51 -17.20 -4.76 5.38
C LYS A 51 -16.49 -4.86 6.71
N GLY A 52 -15.53 -3.97 6.96
CA GLY A 52 -14.86 -3.97 8.26
C GLY A 52 -13.57 -3.17 8.26
N ALA A 53 -12.89 -3.23 9.39
CA ALA A 53 -11.60 -2.60 9.61
C ALA A 53 -10.49 -3.68 9.52
N PRO A 54 -9.83 -3.85 8.37
CA PRO A 54 -8.68 -4.75 8.27
C PRO A 54 -7.53 -4.20 9.11
N MET A 55 -6.80 -5.09 9.73
CA MET A 55 -5.54 -4.76 10.41
C MET A 55 -4.38 -5.42 9.67
N GLY A 56 -3.25 -4.75 9.65
CA GLY A 56 -2.11 -5.27 8.94
C GLY A 56 -0.78 -4.66 9.35
N ILE A 57 0.25 -5.22 8.75
CA ILE A 57 1.63 -4.82 8.95
C ILE A 57 2.36 -4.83 7.61
N GLY A 58 3.34 -3.99 7.47
CA GLY A 58 4.20 -3.94 6.31
C GLY A 58 5.38 -3.03 6.52
N GLY A 59 6.01 -2.64 5.43
CA GLY A 59 7.18 -1.78 5.49
C GLY A 59 7.40 -1.00 4.21
N VAL A 60 8.31 -0.05 4.31
CA VAL A 60 8.72 0.83 3.23
C VAL A 60 10.23 0.98 3.24
N ILE A 61 10.80 1.15 2.05
CA ILE A 61 12.19 1.59 1.84
C ILE A 61 12.14 2.72 0.82
N ARG A 62 12.79 3.85 1.14
CA ARG A 62 12.82 5.05 0.28
C ARG A 62 14.26 5.56 0.13
N LEU A 63 14.63 5.90 -1.08
CA LEU A 63 15.88 6.56 -1.44
C LEU A 63 15.62 8.06 -1.55
N HIS A 64 16.41 8.87 -0.89
CA HIS A 64 16.32 10.33 -0.93
C HIS A 64 17.13 10.86 -2.11
N ILE A 65 16.45 11.52 -3.03
CA ILE A 65 17.01 12.06 -4.28
C ILE A 65 16.82 13.57 -4.28
N GLY A 66 17.94 14.30 -4.20
CA GLY A 66 17.89 15.76 -4.01
C GLY A 66 17.20 16.13 -2.69
N ASP A 67 16.74 17.38 -2.59
CA ASP A 67 16.25 17.93 -1.32
C ASP A 67 14.79 17.60 -0.99
N HIS A 68 14.00 17.13 -1.96
CA HIS A 68 12.54 17.05 -1.83
C HIS A 68 11.90 15.82 -2.43
N PHE A 69 12.64 14.91 -3.01
CA PHE A 69 12.10 13.76 -3.71
C PHE A 69 12.57 12.44 -3.11
N ARG A 70 11.65 11.48 -2.98
CA ARG A 70 11.96 10.11 -2.57
C ARG A 70 11.38 9.13 -3.56
N PHE A 71 12.12 8.05 -3.78
CA PHE A 71 11.72 6.94 -4.61
C PHE A 71 12.00 5.63 -3.90
N GLY A 72 11.08 4.67 -3.96
CA GLY A 72 11.29 3.45 -3.21
C GLY A 72 10.26 2.37 -3.49
N SER A 73 10.07 1.51 -2.51
CA SER A 73 9.07 0.45 -2.55
C SER A 73 8.43 0.25 -1.19
N GLU A 74 7.20 -0.21 -1.20
CA GLU A 74 6.47 -0.59 0.01
C GLU A 74 5.67 -1.86 -0.20
N GLY A 75 5.34 -2.54 0.89
CA GLY A 75 4.52 -3.73 0.85
C GLY A 75 3.86 -4.02 2.18
N TYR A 76 2.60 -4.48 2.11
CA TYR A 76 1.75 -4.68 3.27
C TYR A 76 0.91 -5.95 3.15
N VAL A 77 0.61 -6.52 4.29
CA VAL A 77 -0.35 -7.61 4.43
C VAL A 77 -1.43 -7.19 5.41
N SER A 78 -2.69 -7.39 5.03
CA SER A 78 -3.86 -7.04 5.85
C SER A 78 -4.77 -8.25 6.00
N THR A 79 -5.39 -8.36 7.16
CA THR A 79 -6.37 -9.40 7.46
C THR A 79 -7.63 -8.77 8.04
N LEU A 80 -8.77 -9.21 7.56
CA LEU A 80 -10.08 -8.89 8.10
C LEU A 80 -10.75 -10.20 8.52
N GLY A 81 -10.93 -10.40 9.82
CA GLY A 81 -11.80 -11.45 10.37
C GLY A 81 -13.25 -10.99 10.19
N GLN A 82 -14.08 -11.81 9.57
CA GLN A 82 -15.42 -11.38 9.19
C GLN A 82 -16.53 -12.02 10.00
N LEU A 83 -16.33 -13.25 10.48
CA LEU A 83 -17.35 -14.00 11.21
C LEU A 83 -16.71 -14.82 12.33
N ASP A 84 -17.48 -15.10 13.36
CA ASP A 84 -17.08 -15.95 14.50
C ASP A 84 -16.79 -17.40 14.10
N ASN A 85 -17.24 -17.81 12.88
CA ASN A 85 -17.04 -19.14 12.32
C ASN A 85 -15.64 -19.36 11.71
N GLY A 86 -14.71 -18.39 11.80
CA GLY A 86 -13.36 -18.50 11.25
C GLY A 86 -13.22 -18.08 9.79
N SER A 87 -14.25 -17.54 9.17
CA SER A 87 -14.14 -16.90 7.85
C SER A 87 -13.21 -15.69 7.91
N TYR A 88 -12.32 -15.54 6.92
CA TYR A 88 -11.43 -14.39 6.85
C TYR A 88 -11.19 -13.92 5.43
N LEU A 89 -10.80 -12.67 5.33
CA LEU A 89 -10.29 -12.06 4.11
C LEU A 89 -8.87 -11.57 4.38
N LYS A 90 -7.93 -12.02 3.57
CA LYS A 90 -6.53 -11.60 3.65
C LYS A 90 -6.11 -11.04 2.30
N TYR A 91 -5.42 -9.92 2.30
CA TYR A 91 -4.80 -9.40 1.10
C TYR A 91 -3.38 -8.93 1.39
N GLY A 92 -2.50 -9.16 0.43
CA GLY A 92 -1.15 -8.63 0.41
C GLY A 92 -0.95 -7.82 -0.85
N TRP A 93 -0.28 -6.69 -0.75
CA TRP A 93 0.05 -5.85 -1.89
C TRP A 93 1.37 -5.13 -1.67
N GLY A 94 1.96 -4.70 -2.77
CA GLY A 94 3.17 -3.89 -2.72
C GLY A 94 3.44 -3.26 -4.08
N GLY A 95 4.32 -2.28 -4.09
CA GLY A 95 4.61 -1.55 -5.30
C GLY A 95 5.81 -0.62 -5.17
N VAL A 96 6.02 0.10 -6.25
CA VAL A 96 7.02 1.15 -6.36
C VAL A 96 6.37 2.47 -5.99
N LEU A 97 6.98 3.21 -5.11
CA LEU A 97 6.49 4.51 -4.64
C LEU A 97 7.40 5.65 -5.10
N ALA A 98 6.78 6.81 -5.26
CA ALA A 98 7.45 8.08 -5.39
C ALA A 98 6.72 9.14 -4.58
N ASP A 99 7.44 9.96 -3.84
CA ASP A 99 6.86 11.05 -3.06
C ASP A 99 7.72 12.31 -3.09
N VAL A 100 7.06 13.41 -2.78
CA VAL A 100 7.70 14.70 -2.51
C VAL A 100 7.52 15.03 -1.04
N TYR A 101 8.57 15.57 -0.42
CA TYR A 101 8.56 15.95 0.98
C TYR A 101 9.20 17.31 1.21
N THR A 102 8.93 17.90 2.35
CA THR A 102 9.60 19.10 2.83
C THR A 102 9.94 18.94 4.30
N VAL A 103 10.96 19.63 4.76
CA VAL A 103 11.41 19.61 6.16
C VAL A 103 11.03 20.90 6.84
N THR A 104 10.23 20.83 7.89
CA THR A 104 9.81 21.98 8.68
C THR A 104 10.07 21.69 10.16
N GLY A 105 11.26 22.08 10.64
CA GLY A 105 11.70 21.74 11.98
C GLY A 105 11.86 20.23 12.18
N ARG A 106 11.03 19.63 13.04
CA ARG A 106 11.03 18.17 13.27
C ARG A 106 9.99 17.41 12.45
N PHE A 107 9.22 18.11 11.63
CA PHE A 107 8.18 17.52 10.82
C PHE A 107 8.60 17.44 9.36
N GLN A 108 8.33 16.32 8.74
CA GLN A 108 8.54 16.09 7.32
C GLN A 108 7.21 15.67 6.67
N PRO A 109 6.31 16.62 6.36
CA PRO A 109 5.13 16.30 5.59
C PRO A 109 5.51 15.84 4.18
N TYR A 110 4.78 14.86 3.68
CA TYR A 110 5.00 14.28 2.36
C TYR A 110 3.68 13.88 1.68
N ALA A 111 3.72 13.82 0.36
CA ALA A 111 2.64 13.32 -0.46
C ALA A 111 3.19 12.55 -1.65
N GLY A 112 2.54 11.49 -2.05
CA GLY A 112 3.04 10.64 -3.11
C GLY A 112 2.03 9.65 -3.67
N LEU A 113 2.57 8.75 -4.46
CA LEU A 113 1.82 7.72 -5.17
C LEU A 113 2.59 6.41 -5.18
N THR A 114 1.90 5.30 -4.91
CA THR A 114 2.42 3.95 -5.13
C THR A 114 1.70 3.29 -6.28
N LEU A 115 2.46 2.69 -7.18
CA LEU A 115 1.97 1.85 -8.27
C LEU A 115 2.39 0.42 -8.01
N GLY A 116 1.43 -0.49 -7.97
CA GLY A 116 1.75 -1.86 -7.63
C GLY A 116 0.63 -2.83 -7.88
N GLY A 117 0.65 -3.91 -7.13
CA GLY A 117 -0.36 -4.94 -7.20
C GLY A 117 -0.26 -5.92 -6.05
N GLY A 118 -1.17 -6.85 -6.03
CA GLY A 118 -1.23 -7.81 -4.95
C GLY A 118 -2.17 -8.97 -5.23
N ALA A 119 -2.43 -9.71 -4.18
CA ALA A 119 -3.40 -10.81 -4.21
C ALA A 119 -4.30 -10.74 -2.97
N MET A 120 -5.55 -11.08 -3.19
CA MET A 120 -6.55 -11.22 -2.14
C MET A 120 -7.00 -12.67 -2.05
N THR A 121 -7.09 -13.15 -0.84
CA THR A 121 -7.57 -14.49 -0.49
C THR A 121 -8.79 -14.36 0.41
N THR A 122 -9.86 -15.00 0.03
CA THR A 122 -11.10 -15.09 0.83
C THR A 122 -11.35 -16.53 1.19
N LEU A 123 -11.51 -16.80 2.48
CA LEU A 123 -11.97 -18.07 3.01
C LEU A 123 -13.33 -17.87 3.66
N LEU A 124 -14.35 -18.54 3.16
CA LEU A 124 -15.70 -18.53 3.72
C LEU A 124 -16.03 -19.92 4.25
N MET A 125 -16.38 -20.00 5.52
CA MET A 125 -16.93 -21.20 6.14
C MET A 125 -18.45 -21.10 6.16
N MET A 126 -19.15 -22.08 5.59
CA MET A 126 -20.61 -22.14 5.62
C MET A 126 -21.09 -22.80 6.91
N GLU A 127 -22.05 -22.19 7.60
CA GLU A 127 -22.53 -22.62 8.92
C GLU A 127 -23.29 -23.95 8.98
N ASN A 128 -23.61 -24.59 7.87
CA ASN A 128 -24.28 -25.90 7.89
C ASN A 128 -23.67 -26.86 6.87
N PRO A 129 -22.84 -27.82 7.29
CA PRO A 129 -22.63 -29.01 6.51
C PRO A 129 -23.99 -29.76 6.43
N VAL A 130 -24.52 -29.91 5.26
CA VAL A 130 -25.85 -30.53 4.98
C VAL A 130 -25.94 -31.99 5.46
N SER A 131 -24.85 -32.61 5.89
CA SER A 131 -24.80 -33.83 6.66
C SER A 131 -23.44 -34.05 7.35
N ALA A 132 -23.45 -34.74 8.48
CA ALA A 132 -22.23 -35.12 9.24
C ALA A 132 -21.29 -36.09 8.45
N TRP A 133 -21.64 -36.50 7.25
CA TRP A 133 -20.91 -37.43 6.39
C TRP A 133 -20.46 -36.80 5.04
N ALA A 134 -20.81 -35.55 4.78
CA ALA A 134 -20.28 -34.85 3.60
C ALA A 134 -18.82 -34.45 3.85
N PRO A 135 -17.86 -34.80 3.00
CA PRO A 135 -16.53 -34.25 3.06
C PRO A 135 -16.64 -32.73 2.92
N ILE A 136 -15.88 -31.99 3.71
CA ILE A 136 -15.79 -30.54 3.93
C ILE A 136 -16.15 -29.67 2.68
N ASP A 137 -17.36 -29.78 2.18
CA ASP A 137 -17.89 -28.97 1.08
C ASP A 137 -18.37 -27.59 1.54
N GLY A 138 -18.25 -27.30 2.83
CA GLY A 138 -18.65 -26.03 3.45
C GLY A 138 -17.62 -24.93 3.36
N THR A 139 -16.45 -25.16 2.77
CA THR A 139 -15.38 -24.15 2.71
C THR A 139 -15.19 -23.67 1.27
N ARG A 140 -15.39 -22.38 1.02
CA ARG A 140 -15.08 -21.75 -0.26
C ARG A 140 -13.81 -20.92 -0.16
N TYR A 141 -12.81 -21.30 -0.93
CA TYR A 141 -11.56 -20.60 -1.08
C TYR A 141 -11.50 -19.87 -2.41
N HIS A 142 -11.27 -18.58 -2.38
CA HIS A 142 -11.10 -17.78 -3.58
C HIS A 142 -9.83 -16.94 -3.47
N LYS A 143 -9.00 -17.01 -4.51
CA LYS A 143 -7.78 -16.18 -4.63
C LYS A 143 -7.80 -15.42 -5.94
N GLN A 144 -7.53 -14.12 -5.87
CA GLN A 144 -7.47 -13.27 -7.04
C GLN A 144 -6.32 -12.28 -6.94
N GLY A 145 -5.70 -11.98 -8.09
CA GLY A 145 -4.72 -10.91 -8.22
C GLY A 145 -5.39 -9.58 -8.56
N PHE A 146 -4.72 -8.49 -8.24
CA PHE A 146 -5.13 -7.13 -8.60
C PHE A 146 -3.92 -6.25 -8.88
N VAL A 147 -4.12 -5.20 -9.65
CA VAL A 147 -3.23 -4.05 -9.76
C VAL A 147 -3.82 -2.90 -8.97
N ALA A 148 -2.98 -2.00 -8.47
CA ALA A 148 -3.43 -0.91 -7.63
C ALA A 148 -2.63 0.38 -7.86
N ILE A 149 -3.33 1.49 -7.68
CA ILE A 149 -2.75 2.82 -7.49
C ILE A 149 -3.14 3.25 -6.09
N ASP A 150 -2.17 3.78 -5.36
CA ASP A 150 -2.33 4.15 -3.97
C ASP A 150 -1.78 5.56 -3.73
N PRO A 151 -2.61 6.61 -3.89
CA PRO A 151 -2.25 7.94 -3.47
C PRO A 151 -2.20 8.02 -1.95
N PHE A 152 -1.18 8.70 -1.43
CA PHE A 152 -0.97 8.84 0.00
C PHE A 152 -0.49 10.23 0.39
N VAL A 153 -0.74 10.58 1.65
CA VAL A 153 -0.16 11.72 2.33
C VAL A 153 0.30 11.29 3.71
N GLY A 154 1.31 11.94 4.26
CA GLY A 154 1.79 11.60 5.59
C GLY A 154 2.71 12.65 6.16
N CYS A 155 3.20 12.35 7.35
CA CYS A 155 4.17 13.17 8.04
C CYS A 155 5.12 12.28 8.85
N ASP A 156 6.41 12.46 8.62
CA ASP A 156 7.44 11.85 9.44
C ASP A 156 7.82 12.85 10.56
N PHE A 157 7.88 12.39 11.79
CA PHE A 157 8.34 13.15 12.94
C PHE A 157 9.74 12.70 13.35
N ILE A 158 10.71 13.57 13.27
CA ILE A 158 12.11 13.31 13.62
C ILE A 158 12.25 13.24 15.15
N VAL A 159 12.38 12.03 15.68
CA VAL A 159 12.57 11.77 17.12
C VAL A 159 14.05 12.00 17.48
N SER A 160 14.92 11.36 16.73
CA SER A 160 16.39 11.53 16.80
C SER A 160 16.96 11.43 15.39
N GLY A 161 18.24 11.80 15.19
CA GLY A 161 18.84 11.81 13.84
C GLY A 161 18.47 10.62 12.96
N PRO A 162 18.67 9.35 13.40
CA PRO A 162 18.35 8.19 12.58
C PRO A 162 16.90 7.69 12.70
N MET A 163 16.12 8.13 13.71
CA MET A 163 14.81 7.55 14.01
C MET A 163 13.67 8.54 13.80
N HIS A 164 12.75 8.17 12.95
CA HIS A 164 11.52 8.93 12.66
C HIS A 164 10.29 8.10 13.02
N LEU A 165 9.26 8.75 13.55
CA LEU A 165 7.90 8.20 13.61
C LEU A 165 7.15 8.66 12.38
N THR A 166 6.41 7.77 11.74
CA THR A 166 5.60 8.11 10.58
C THR A 166 4.12 7.91 10.82
N LEU A 167 3.33 8.83 10.33
CA LEU A 167 1.88 8.74 10.22
C LEU A 167 1.52 8.95 8.75
N LYS A 168 0.90 7.94 8.13
CA LYS A 168 0.52 7.96 6.71
C LYS A 168 -0.97 7.66 6.58
N VAL A 169 -1.64 8.34 5.69
CA VAL A 169 -2.99 8.02 5.23
C VAL A 169 -2.93 7.78 3.73
N ASP A 170 -3.56 6.74 3.27
CA ASP A 170 -3.68 6.42 1.87
C ASP A 170 -5.12 6.03 1.47
N CYS A 171 -5.33 5.86 0.18
CA CYS A 171 -6.58 5.36 -0.37
C CYS A 171 -6.29 4.36 -1.48
N LEU A 172 -6.28 3.07 -1.13
CA LEU A 172 -6.00 2.02 -2.10
C LEU A 172 -7.11 1.94 -3.16
N CYS A 173 -6.74 2.15 -4.40
CA CYS A 173 -7.57 2.00 -5.58
C CYS A 173 -7.12 0.78 -6.37
N ALA A 174 -7.80 -0.34 -6.22
CA ALA A 174 -7.46 -1.60 -6.88
C ALA A 174 -8.35 -1.88 -8.08
N TRP A 175 -7.81 -2.55 -9.10
CA TRP A 175 -8.50 -3.02 -10.31
C TRP A 175 -8.16 -4.47 -10.57
N SER A 176 -9.20 -5.25 -10.91
CA SER A 176 -9.11 -6.64 -11.34
C SER A 176 -10.32 -6.97 -12.21
N GLN A 177 -10.34 -8.15 -12.80
CA GLN A 177 -11.51 -8.68 -13.48
C GLN A 177 -12.66 -9.05 -12.52
N SER A 178 -12.38 -9.18 -11.24
CA SER A 178 -13.36 -9.46 -10.19
C SER A 178 -13.84 -8.17 -9.51
N ARG A 179 -15.07 -8.18 -9.00
CA ARG A 179 -15.68 -7.01 -8.34
C ARG A 179 -15.29 -6.85 -6.87
N LEU A 180 -14.87 -7.92 -6.20
CA LEU A 180 -14.35 -7.79 -4.85
C LEU A 180 -12.88 -7.34 -4.90
N LEU A 181 -12.65 -6.10 -4.56
CA LEU A 181 -11.33 -5.49 -4.56
C LEU A 181 -11.09 -4.77 -3.24
N PRO A 182 -9.86 -4.79 -2.71
CA PRO A 182 -9.52 -4.00 -1.55
C PRO A 182 -9.51 -2.51 -1.97
N ARG A 183 -10.55 -1.78 -1.55
CA ARG A 183 -10.68 -0.34 -1.77
C ARG A 183 -11.06 0.32 -0.47
N GLY A 184 -10.41 1.43 -0.18
CA GLY A 184 -10.75 2.25 0.97
C GLY A 184 -9.57 2.98 1.59
N PRO A 185 -9.87 3.92 2.48
CA PRO A 185 -8.86 4.66 3.23
C PRO A 185 -8.20 3.77 4.28
N ARG A 186 -6.89 3.98 4.48
CA ARG A 186 -6.10 3.30 5.49
C ARG A 186 -5.24 4.31 6.24
N LEU A 187 -5.00 4.03 7.49
CA LEU A 187 -4.16 4.80 8.39
C LEU A 187 -2.99 3.92 8.85
N TYR A 188 -1.80 4.45 8.75
CA TYR A 188 -0.55 3.77 9.11
C TYR A 188 0.17 4.53 10.20
N PHE A 189 0.79 3.77 11.08
CA PHE A 189 1.69 4.28 12.10
C PHE A 189 2.91 3.36 12.20
N GLY A 190 4.09 3.95 12.31
CA GLY A 190 5.31 3.14 12.36
C GLY A 190 6.58 3.90 12.65
N PHE A 191 7.68 3.19 12.49
CA PHE A 191 9.04 3.67 12.71
C PHE A 191 9.83 3.56 11.42
N LEU A 192 10.60 4.60 11.12
CA LEU A 192 11.54 4.64 10.00
C LEU A 192 12.92 4.96 10.54
N PHE A 193 13.91 4.34 9.94
CA PHE A 193 15.32 4.59 10.24
C PHE A 193 15.99 5.19 9.01
N TYR A 194 16.60 6.33 9.20
CA TYR A 194 17.34 7.07 8.19
C TYR A 194 18.84 6.72 8.25
N HIS A 195 19.45 6.48 7.09
CA HIS A 195 20.86 6.13 6.90
C HIS A 195 21.55 6.97 5.82
#